data_a88e3b49ceeb9bc3e1e0e1cb64eee575
#
_entry.id   a88e3b49ceeb9bc3e1e0e1cb64eee575
#
_cell.length_a   1.000
_cell.length_b   1.000
_cell.length_c   1.000
_cell.angle_alpha   90.00
_cell.angle_beta   90.00
_cell.angle_gamma   90.00
#
_symmetry.space_group_name_H-M   'P 1'
#
loop_
_entity.id
_entity.type
_entity.pdbx_description
1 polymer ?
#
loop_
_entity_poly.entity_id
_entity_poly.type
_entity_poly.pdbx_seq_one_letter_code
_entity_poly.pdbx_strand_id
1 'polypeptide(L)'
;MKRFLPDTIFARLFLMVLLAIVISHMMTFVLLLAFFGERQHRPLPGERRPQVVAPGDPAQAAPAPRARPFRRPPDMIIAGYAVRTPPPGFWISMASQLFALTVAALFAARMLARPIQRLGQAAAELGADLNRPPIAETGTAEARQAARVFNQMQQRIRQSVEERGRFLAAVSHDLRTPLTRMKLRVERLQDDAARDKLREDIAEMAAMLNATLSYLRDEASAEAWQMMDVTALLESMVEDALDAGEDVTVAGHARPLLTRPVALRRCLSNLLQNALRYGHSARITISDTDALLTIDIADAGPGIPEDQMEAVFEPFVRLENSRNRSTGGVGLGLAIAREAASQCGGTLTPKNVPGGLLARLALQRAG
;
A
#
# COMPACT_ATOMS: atom_id res chain seq x y z
N MET A 1 -34.78 12.45 -0.87
CA MET A 1 -34.06 13.72 -1.12
C MET A 1 -32.63 13.57 -1.71
N LYS A 2 -32.27 12.47 -2.41
CA LYS A 2 -30.91 12.26 -2.96
C LYS A 2 -30.72 12.56 -4.45
N ARG A 3 -31.74 13.11 -5.14
CA ARG A 3 -31.74 13.24 -6.62
C ARG A 3 -31.35 14.61 -7.20
N PHE A 4 -30.95 15.60 -6.37
CA PHE A 4 -30.66 16.95 -6.88
C PHE A 4 -29.17 17.33 -6.97
N LEU A 5 -28.25 16.48 -6.48
CA LEU A 5 -26.84 16.75 -6.63
C LEU A 5 -26.30 16.07 -7.90
N PRO A 6 -25.61 16.81 -8.76
CA PRO A 6 -25.02 16.26 -9.96
C PRO A 6 -24.05 15.11 -9.62
N ASP A 7 -24.03 14.07 -10.44
CA ASP A 7 -23.33 12.81 -10.17
C ASP A 7 -21.83 12.87 -10.46
N THR A 8 -21.38 13.90 -11.20
CA THR A 8 -19.95 14.07 -11.55
C THR A 8 -19.20 14.97 -10.59
N ILE A 9 -17.90 14.75 -10.42
CA ILE A 9 -17.01 15.60 -9.62
C ILE A 9 -17.06 17.04 -10.13
N PHE A 10 -16.96 17.21 -11.46
CA PHE A 10 -16.97 18.52 -12.10
C PHE A 10 -18.25 19.30 -11.75
N ALA A 11 -19.42 18.67 -11.91
CA ALA A 11 -20.69 19.34 -11.66
C ALA A 11 -20.92 19.67 -10.18
N ARG A 12 -20.43 18.83 -9.25
CA ARG A 12 -20.45 19.13 -7.81
C ARG A 12 -19.52 20.28 -7.45
N LEU A 13 -18.31 20.31 -8.01
CA LEU A 13 -17.36 21.40 -7.82
C LEU A 13 -17.88 22.71 -8.37
N PHE A 14 -18.39 22.68 -9.62
CA PHE A 14 -18.98 23.85 -10.26
C PHE A 14 -20.14 24.42 -9.44
N LEU A 15 -21.07 23.56 -8.99
CA LEU A 15 -22.21 23.99 -8.17
C LEU A 15 -21.74 24.58 -6.82
N MET A 16 -20.73 23.99 -6.16
CA MET A 16 -20.20 24.52 -4.90
C MET A 16 -19.53 25.88 -5.08
N VAL A 17 -18.72 26.05 -6.13
CA VAL A 17 -18.08 27.34 -6.41
C VAL A 17 -19.14 28.40 -6.77
N LEU A 18 -20.09 28.05 -7.60
CA LEU A 18 -21.19 28.93 -7.95
C LEU A 18 -21.99 29.35 -6.71
N LEU A 19 -22.35 28.39 -5.86
CA LEU A 19 -23.10 28.65 -4.62
C LEU A 19 -22.29 29.55 -3.67
N ALA A 20 -20.98 29.31 -3.52
CA ALA A 20 -20.10 30.14 -2.71
C ALA A 20 -20.03 31.58 -3.21
N ILE A 21 -19.96 31.77 -4.53
CA ILE A 21 -20.00 33.10 -5.17
C ILE A 21 -21.33 33.79 -4.91
N VAL A 22 -22.45 33.10 -5.12
CA VAL A 22 -23.81 33.66 -4.91
C VAL A 22 -24.02 34.05 -3.45
N ILE A 23 -23.65 33.17 -2.49
CA ILE A 23 -23.76 33.46 -1.05
C ILE A 23 -22.92 34.69 -0.69
N SER A 24 -21.69 34.78 -1.18
CA SER A 24 -20.78 35.90 -0.94
C SER A 24 -21.36 37.22 -1.46
N HIS A 25 -21.93 37.24 -2.66
CA HIS A 25 -22.55 38.43 -3.23
C HIS A 25 -23.82 38.84 -2.47
N MET A 26 -24.64 37.86 -2.08
CA MET A 26 -25.85 38.10 -1.25
C MET A 26 -25.45 38.69 0.11
N MET A 27 -24.43 38.13 0.76
CA MET A 27 -23.95 38.64 2.05
C MET A 27 -23.39 40.05 1.92
N THR A 28 -22.67 40.35 0.85
CA THR A 28 -22.18 41.69 0.56
C THR A 28 -23.33 42.67 0.35
N PHE A 29 -24.37 42.28 -0.42
CA PHE A 29 -25.53 43.09 -0.69
C PHE A 29 -26.30 43.40 0.60
N VAL A 30 -26.54 42.41 1.47
CA VAL A 30 -27.20 42.58 2.77
C VAL A 30 -26.43 43.52 3.68
N LEU A 31 -25.10 43.35 3.77
CA LEU A 31 -24.22 44.22 4.54
C LEU A 31 -24.25 45.66 4.00
N LEU A 32 -24.24 45.83 2.69
CA LEU A 32 -24.35 47.14 2.03
C LEU A 32 -25.68 47.82 2.37
N LEU A 33 -26.81 47.12 2.30
CA LEU A 33 -28.14 47.63 2.68
C LEU A 33 -28.17 48.00 4.17
N ALA A 34 -27.63 47.19 5.06
CA ALA A 34 -27.58 47.47 6.48
C ALA A 34 -26.75 48.75 6.80
N PHE A 35 -25.59 48.89 6.15
CA PHE A 35 -24.71 50.06 6.35
C PHE A 35 -25.25 51.35 5.70
N PHE A 36 -25.92 51.28 4.57
CA PHE A 36 -26.49 52.46 3.90
C PHE A 36 -27.87 52.82 4.43
N GLY A 37 -28.66 51.87 4.92
CA GLY A 37 -29.97 52.09 5.54
C GLY A 37 -29.90 52.97 6.79
N GLU A 38 -28.85 52.84 7.62
CA GLU A 38 -28.67 53.67 8.80
C GLU A 38 -28.27 55.13 8.49
N ARG A 39 -27.72 55.43 7.31
CA ARG A 39 -27.24 56.80 6.97
C ARG A 39 -28.34 57.71 6.42
N GLN A 40 -29.52 57.23 6.05
CA GLN A 40 -30.60 58.05 5.53
C GLN A 40 -31.42 58.73 6.63
N HIS A 41 -31.21 58.43 7.92
CA HIS A 41 -31.98 59.02 9.01
C HIS A 41 -31.21 60.06 9.85
N ARG A 42 -30.04 60.53 9.37
CA ARG A 42 -29.45 61.74 10.01
C ARG A 42 -30.13 62.97 9.38
N PRO A 43 -30.98 63.71 10.11
CA PRO A 43 -31.46 64.98 9.64
C PRO A 43 -30.28 65.92 9.41
N LEU A 44 -30.25 66.55 8.27
CA LEU A 44 -29.23 67.54 7.94
C LEU A 44 -29.19 68.60 9.03
N PRO A 45 -28.02 68.88 9.66
CA PRO A 45 -27.92 69.98 10.61
C PRO A 45 -28.08 71.28 9.83
N GLY A 46 -29.24 71.89 9.91
CA GLY A 46 -29.44 73.20 9.30
C GLY A 46 -30.77 73.48 8.61
N GLU A 47 -31.79 72.65 8.73
CA GLU A 47 -33.15 73.11 8.40
C GLU A 47 -33.60 74.08 9.48
N ARG A 48 -33.13 75.30 9.35
CA ARG A 48 -33.78 76.45 10.01
C ARG A 48 -35.11 76.64 9.28
N ARG A 49 -36.21 76.53 10.03
CA ARG A 49 -37.55 76.96 9.55
C ARG A 49 -37.43 78.37 8.92
N PRO A 50 -38.00 78.65 7.77
CA PRO A 50 -37.99 80.00 7.21
C PRO A 50 -38.66 80.96 8.20
N GLN A 51 -37.88 81.88 8.74
CA GLN A 51 -38.47 83.03 9.38
C GLN A 51 -39.22 83.81 8.31
N VAL A 52 -40.51 84.00 8.53
CA VAL A 52 -41.40 84.92 7.77
C VAL A 52 -40.82 86.33 7.99
N VAL A 53 -40.10 86.84 7.02
CA VAL A 53 -39.68 88.26 6.98
C VAL A 53 -40.74 89.01 6.22
N ALA A 54 -41.28 90.03 6.89
CA ALA A 54 -42.23 90.95 6.35
C ALA A 54 -41.67 91.66 5.10
N PRO A 55 -42.56 92.14 4.17
CA PRO A 55 -42.16 92.70 2.87
C PRO A 55 -41.63 94.14 3.03
N GLY A 56 -40.35 94.34 2.62
CA GLY A 56 -39.74 95.69 2.58
C GLY A 56 -38.52 95.68 1.67
N ASP A 57 -38.61 96.39 0.55
CA ASP A 57 -37.66 96.90 -0.43
C ASP A 57 -36.99 95.97 -1.40
N PRO A 58 -37.18 96.16 -2.71
CA PRO A 58 -36.50 95.43 -3.79
C PRO A 58 -35.28 96.24 -4.27
N ALA A 59 -34.15 96.02 -3.65
CA ALA A 59 -32.89 96.48 -4.27
C ALA A 59 -31.75 95.56 -3.88
N GLN A 60 -31.12 95.01 -4.90
CA GLN A 60 -29.80 94.37 -4.85
C GLN A 60 -29.70 92.97 -4.20
N ALA A 61 -30.26 91.98 -4.86
CA ALA A 61 -29.83 90.55 -4.67
C ALA A 61 -28.70 90.25 -5.63
N ALA A 62 -27.42 90.34 -5.17
CA ALA A 62 -26.33 89.72 -5.86
C ALA A 62 -26.50 88.19 -5.86
N PRO A 63 -26.26 87.48 -6.97
CA PRO A 63 -26.39 86.00 -6.99
C PRO A 63 -25.46 85.39 -6.02
N ALA A 64 -25.98 84.59 -5.06
CA ALA A 64 -25.20 83.83 -4.08
C ALA A 64 -24.23 82.94 -4.83
N PRO A 65 -22.96 82.93 -4.41
CA PRO A 65 -21.93 82.07 -5.00
C PRO A 65 -22.41 80.63 -4.90
N ARG A 66 -22.59 79.96 -6.05
CA ARG A 66 -22.87 78.53 -6.13
C ARG A 66 -21.81 77.79 -5.32
N ALA A 67 -22.18 77.20 -4.18
CA ALA A 67 -21.30 76.38 -3.33
C ALA A 67 -20.69 75.29 -4.23
N ARG A 68 -19.39 75.41 -4.47
CA ARG A 68 -18.64 74.35 -5.16
C ARG A 68 -18.82 73.07 -4.35
N PRO A 69 -19.18 71.94 -4.99
CA PRO A 69 -19.28 70.66 -4.27
C PRO A 69 -17.94 70.41 -3.56
N PHE A 70 -17.99 70.18 -2.25
CA PHE A 70 -16.85 69.92 -1.40
C PHE A 70 -16.19 68.66 -1.93
N ARG A 71 -15.12 68.80 -2.76
CA ARG A 71 -14.27 67.66 -3.16
C ARG A 71 -13.45 67.36 -1.94
N ARG A 72 -13.72 66.21 -1.29
CA ARG A 72 -12.83 65.68 -0.24
C ARG A 72 -11.43 65.48 -0.85
N PRO A 73 -10.37 65.88 -0.14
CA PRO A 73 -9.00 65.63 -0.59
C PRO A 73 -8.77 64.13 -0.79
N PRO A 74 -7.84 63.73 -1.68
CA PRO A 74 -7.45 62.32 -1.82
C PRO A 74 -6.81 61.84 -0.53
N ASP A 75 -7.19 60.61 -0.11
CA ASP A 75 -6.68 60.04 1.15
C ASP A 75 -5.20 59.75 1.13
N MET A 76 -4.61 59.55 -0.07
CA MET A 76 -3.18 59.24 -0.24
C MET A 76 -2.72 59.59 -1.68
N ILE A 77 -1.46 60.05 -1.81
CA ILE A 77 -0.82 60.28 -3.12
C ILE A 77 0.32 59.27 -3.25
N ILE A 78 0.19 58.34 -4.19
CA ILE A 78 1.23 57.33 -4.49
C ILE A 78 1.75 57.61 -5.90
N ALA A 79 3.06 57.87 -6.03
CA ALA A 79 3.71 58.13 -7.34
C ALA A 79 3.07 59.26 -8.16
N GLY A 80 2.50 60.30 -7.50
CA GLY A 80 1.84 61.40 -8.18
C GLY A 80 0.36 61.19 -8.57
N TYR A 81 -0.18 59.99 -8.27
CA TYR A 81 -1.59 59.66 -8.51
C TYR A 81 -2.40 59.79 -7.21
N ALA A 82 -3.53 60.48 -7.30
CA ALA A 82 -4.49 60.62 -6.21
C ALA A 82 -5.24 59.27 -6.04
N VAL A 83 -4.87 58.49 -5.03
CA VAL A 83 -5.55 57.21 -4.72
C VAL A 83 -6.55 57.47 -3.59
N ARG A 84 -7.80 57.04 -3.83
CA ARG A 84 -8.82 57.00 -2.80
C ARG A 84 -8.86 55.61 -2.17
N THR A 85 -8.82 55.55 -0.86
CA THR A 85 -9.05 54.30 -0.15
C THR A 85 -10.47 53.79 -0.45
N PRO A 86 -10.57 52.52 -0.85
CA PRO A 86 -11.88 51.94 -1.07
C PRO A 86 -12.76 52.04 0.19
N PRO A 87 -14.08 52.23 0.04
CA PRO A 87 -14.98 52.30 1.18
C PRO A 87 -14.91 51.00 2.01
N PRO A 88 -15.13 51.06 3.35
CA PRO A 88 -15.04 49.86 4.22
C PRO A 88 -15.82 48.66 3.71
N GLY A 89 -16.96 48.89 3.04
CA GLY A 89 -17.77 47.83 2.41
C GLY A 89 -17.04 47.04 1.32
N PHE A 90 -16.07 47.64 0.63
CA PHE A 90 -15.22 46.94 -0.36
C PHE A 90 -14.34 45.91 0.31
N TRP A 91 -13.70 46.22 1.41
CA TRP A 91 -12.84 45.31 2.16
C TRP A 91 -13.61 44.14 2.78
N ILE A 92 -14.79 44.40 3.31
CA ILE A 92 -15.73 43.41 3.83
C ILE A 92 -16.16 42.44 2.72
N SER A 93 -16.53 42.99 1.55
CA SER A 93 -16.88 42.18 0.38
C SER A 93 -15.72 41.28 -0.06
N MET A 94 -14.52 41.84 -0.20
CA MET A 94 -13.33 41.08 -0.61
C MET A 94 -12.98 39.98 0.40
N ALA A 95 -13.04 40.27 1.69
CA ALA A 95 -12.80 39.29 2.75
C ALA A 95 -13.84 38.17 2.73
N SER A 96 -15.12 38.47 2.54
CA SER A 96 -16.20 37.49 2.46
C SER A 96 -16.06 36.58 1.24
N GLN A 97 -15.68 37.15 0.09
CA GLN A 97 -15.40 36.37 -1.13
C GLN A 97 -14.22 35.42 -0.93
N LEU A 98 -13.10 35.92 -0.39
CA LEU A 98 -11.91 35.14 -0.13
C LEU A 98 -12.22 33.98 0.84
N PHE A 99 -12.96 34.24 1.89
CA PHE A 99 -13.41 33.22 2.85
C PHE A 99 -14.27 32.15 2.18
N ALA A 100 -15.30 32.56 1.41
CA ALA A 100 -16.19 31.63 0.72
C ALA A 100 -15.44 30.74 -0.29
N LEU A 101 -14.50 31.34 -1.07
CA LEU A 101 -13.68 30.61 -2.01
C LEU A 101 -12.72 29.64 -1.32
N THR A 102 -12.14 30.06 -0.19
CA THR A 102 -11.25 29.19 0.61
C THR A 102 -12.00 27.98 1.14
N VAL A 103 -13.20 28.19 1.71
CA VAL A 103 -14.05 27.07 2.19
C VAL A 103 -14.43 26.13 1.05
N ALA A 104 -14.86 26.68 -0.10
CA ALA A 104 -15.18 25.88 -1.29
C ALA A 104 -13.98 25.09 -1.80
N ALA A 105 -12.78 25.72 -1.85
CA ALA A 105 -11.55 25.07 -2.29
C ALA A 105 -11.13 23.94 -1.34
N LEU A 106 -11.22 24.15 -0.02
CA LEU A 106 -10.93 23.11 0.98
C LEU A 106 -11.86 21.91 0.88
N PHE A 107 -13.15 22.16 0.65
CA PHE A 107 -14.12 21.09 0.48
C PHE A 107 -13.90 20.33 -0.83
N ALA A 108 -13.60 21.03 -1.91
CA ALA A 108 -13.25 20.48 -3.20
C ALA A 108 -11.98 19.58 -3.12
N ALA A 109 -10.94 20.09 -2.47
CA ALA A 109 -9.70 19.34 -2.27
C ALA A 109 -9.93 18.03 -1.51
N ARG A 110 -10.74 18.07 -0.43
CA ARG A 110 -11.10 16.85 0.32
C ARG A 110 -11.94 15.87 -0.50
N MET A 111 -12.82 16.37 -1.34
CA MET A 111 -13.68 15.55 -2.18
C MET A 111 -12.90 14.81 -3.26
N LEU A 112 -11.83 15.41 -3.80
CA LEU A 112 -10.94 14.80 -4.78
C LEU A 112 -9.89 13.88 -4.12
N ALA A 113 -9.25 14.34 -3.03
CA ALA A 113 -8.14 13.62 -2.42
C ALA A 113 -8.57 12.27 -1.82
N ARG A 114 -9.72 12.20 -1.15
CA ARG A 114 -10.19 10.98 -0.47
C ARG A 114 -10.34 9.74 -1.38
N PRO A 115 -10.99 9.81 -2.56
CA PRO A 115 -11.07 8.66 -3.47
C PRO A 115 -9.71 8.21 -4.00
N ILE A 116 -8.83 9.17 -4.31
CA ILE A 116 -7.49 8.87 -4.82
C ILE A 116 -6.65 8.17 -3.74
N GLN A 117 -6.69 8.66 -2.50
CA GLN A 117 -6.00 8.03 -1.38
C GLN A 117 -6.49 6.60 -1.12
N ARG A 118 -7.82 6.37 -1.18
CA ARG A 118 -8.40 5.02 -1.03
C ARG A 118 -7.93 4.07 -2.14
N LEU A 119 -7.89 4.54 -3.38
CA LEU A 119 -7.38 3.74 -4.50
C LEU A 119 -5.88 3.44 -4.35
N GLY A 120 -5.09 4.44 -3.92
CA GLY A 120 -3.66 4.25 -3.66
C GLY A 120 -3.40 3.24 -2.53
N GLN A 121 -4.13 3.34 -1.42
CA GLN A 121 -4.07 2.38 -0.33
C GLN A 121 -4.46 0.97 -0.78
N ALA A 122 -5.60 0.85 -1.49
CA ALA A 122 -6.05 -0.44 -1.99
C ALA A 122 -5.07 -1.06 -3.00
N ALA A 123 -4.38 -0.25 -3.81
CA ALA A 123 -3.35 -0.73 -4.73
C ALA A 123 -2.09 -1.23 -3.99
N ALA A 124 -1.67 -0.53 -2.93
CA ALA A 124 -0.56 -0.98 -2.08
C ALA A 124 -0.90 -2.29 -1.34
N GLU A 125 -2.13 -2.38 -0.84
CA GLU A 125 -2.62 -3.55 -0.12
C GLU A 125 -2.89 -4.75 -1.04
N LEU A 126 -3.25 -4.52 -2.31
CA LEU A 126 -3.42 -5.57 -3.32
C LEU A 126 -2.10 -6.30 -3.59
N GLY A 127 -0.97 -5.58 -3.55
CA GLY A 127 0.36 -6.20 -3.67
C GLY A 127 0.71 -7.15 -2.52
N ALA A 128 0.13 -6.93 -1.33
CA ALA A 128 0.36 -7.76 -0.15
C ALA A 128 -0.67 -8.92 -0.03
N ASP A 129 -1.93 -8.69 -0.45
CA ASP A 129 -3.00 -9.69 -0.36
C ASP A 129 -4.01 -9.53 -1.50
N LEU A 130 -3.95 -10.47 -2.46
CA LEU A 130 -4.87 -10.54 -3.61
C LEU A 130 -6.31 -10.90 -3.22
N ASN A 131 -6.55 -11.50 -2.03
CA ASN A 131 -7.86 -11.97 -1.60
C ASN A 131 -8.69 -10.94 -0.85
N ARG A 132 -8.22 -9.71 -0.76
CA ARG A 132 -8.99 -8.62 -0.13
C ARG A 132 -10.36 -8.41 -0.76
N PRO A 133 -11.34 -8.00 0.03
CA PRO A 133 -12.66 -7.65 -0.49
C PRO A 133 -12.56 -6.49 -1.49
N PRO A 134 -13.42 -6.45 -2.50
CA PRO A 134 -13.43 -5.38 -3.49
C PRO A 134 -13.70 -4.02 -2.85
N ILE A 135 -13.15 -2.96 -3.44
CA ILE A 135 -13.37 -1.58 -2.99
C ILE A 135 -14.85 -1.22 -3.18
N ALA A 136 -15.44 -0.57 -2.18
CA ALA A 136 -16.82 -0.10 -2.28
C ALA A 136 -16.97 0.96 -3.40
N GLU A 137 -17.90 0.73 -4.32
CA GLU A 137 -18.23 1.63 -5.44
C GLU A 137 -19.08 2.81 -4.95
N THR A 138 -18.50 3.71 -4.16
CA THR A 138 -19.18 4.86 -3.55
C THR A 138 -18.60 6.19 -4.02
N GLY A 139 -19.36 7.27 -3.88
CA GLY A 139 -18.89 8.62 -4.21
C GLY A 139 -19.46 9.17 -5.52
N THR A 140 -18.64 9.92 -6.26
CA THR A 140 -19.01 10.50 -7.56
C THR A 140 -18.99 9.47 -8.67
N ALA A 141 -19.53 9.79 -9.84
CA ALA A 141 -19.56 8.87 -10.99
C ALA A 141 -18.14 8.41 -11.37
N GLU A 142 -17.18 9.34 -11.37
CA GLU A 142 -15.79 9.07 -11.70
C GLU A 142 -15.13 8.17 -10.64
N ALA A 143 -15.39 8.42 -9.35
CA ALA A 143 -14.87 7.60 -8.26
C ALA A 143 -15.44 6.17 -8.32
N ARG A 144 -16.73 6.02 -8.58
CA ARG A 144 -17.37 4.70 -8.78
C ARG A 144 -16.79 3.97 -9.99
N GLN A 145 -16.58 4.69 -11.10
CA GLN A 145 -15.98 4.13 -12.30
C GLN A 145 -14.54 3.65 -12.03
N ALA A 146 -13.73 4.45 -11.35
CA ALA A 146 -12.37 4.06 -10.98
C ALA A 146 -12.33 2.82 -10.05
N ALA A 147 -13.21 2.78 -9.03
CA ALA A 147 -13.35 1.62 -8.15
C ALA A 147 -13.78 0.35 -8.92
N ARG A 148 -14.72 0.50 -9.87
CA ARG A 148 -15.17 -0.62 -10.72
C ARG A 148 -14.03 -1.18 -11.59
N VAL A 149 -13.28 -0.31 -12.26
CA VAL A 149 -12.14 -0.72 -13.09
C VAL A 149 -11.07 -1.41 -12.24
N PHE A 150 -10.80 -0.87 -11.04
CA PHE A 150 -9.87 -1.49 -10.11
C PHE A 150 -10.34 -2.88 -9.66
N ASN A 151 -11.60 -3.04 -9.27
CA ASN A 151 -12.18 -4.34 -8.88
C ASN A 151 -12.12 -5.36 -10.02
N GLN A 152 -12.39 -4.92 -11.26
CA GLN A 152 -12.27 -5.78 -12.44
C GLN A 152 -10.81 -6.21 -12.68
N MET A 153 -9.84 -5.30 -12.49
CA MET A 153 -8.42 -5.64 -12.59
C MET A 153 -8.02 -6.65 -11.52
N GLN A 154 -8.40 -6.42 -10.26
CA GLN A 154 -8.16 -7.38 -9.16
C GLN A 154 -8.72 -8.76 -9.49
N GLN A 155 -9.96 -8.83 -9.96
CA GLN A 155 -10.59 -10.09 -10.32
C GLN A 155 -9.85 -10.81 -11.46
N ARG A 156 -9.40 -10.09 -12.50
CA ARG A 156 -8.62 -10.66 -13.61
C ARG A 156 -7.27 -11.20 -13.13
N ILE A 157 -6.59 -10.49 -12.25
CA ILE A 157 -5.32 -10.96 -11.67
C ILE A 157 -5.57 -12.27 -10.90
N ARG A 158 -6.58 -12.29 -10.02
CA ARG A 158 -6.95 -13.52 -9.28
C ARG A 158 -7.24 -14.70 -10.22
N GLN A 159 -8.07 -14.48 -11.24
CA GLN A 159 -8.38 -15.52 -12.22
C GLN A 159 -7.13 -16.03 -12.95
N SER A 160 -6.24 -15.12 -13.36
CA SER A 160 -4.98 -15.49 -14.02
C SER A 160 -4.08 -16.32 -13.12
N VAL A 161 -4.00 -15.96 -11.82
CA VAL A 161 -3.23 -16.71 -10.81
C VAL A 161 -3.83 -18.10 -10.59
N GLU A 162 -5.15 -18.19 -10.44
CA GLU A 162 -5.85 -19.47 -10.27
C GLU A 162 -5.72 -20.37 -11.51
N GLU A 163 -5.80 -19.82 -12.72
CA GLU A 163 -5.61 -20.55 -13.97
C GLU A 163 -4.19 -21.11 -14.10
N ARG A 164 -3.17 -20.29 -13.75
CA ARG A 164 -1.77 -20.75 -13.69
C ARG A 164 -1.62 -21.91 -12.70
N GLY A 165 -2.20 -21.79 -11.50
CA GLY A 165 -2.17 -22.84 -10.49
C GLY A 165 -2.82 -24.16 -11.00
N ARG A 166 -3.98 -24.09 -11.65
CA ARG A 166 -4.66 -25.24 -12.24
C ARG A 166 -3.84 -25.88 -13.37
N PHE A 167 -3.28 -25.06 -14.26
CA PHE A 167 -2.43 -25.53 -15.34
C PHE A 167 -1.21 -26.28 -14.79
N LEU A 168 -0.51 -25.73 -13.80
CA LEU A 168 0.65 -26.36 -13.17
C LEU A 168 0.27 -27.66 -12.46
N ALA A 169 -0.90 -27.73 -11.83
CA ALA A 169 -1.40 -28.97 -11.23
C ALA A 169 -1.64 -30.06 -12.28
N ALA A 170 -2.22 -29.71 -13.41
CA ALA A 170 -2.46 -30.64 -14.51
C ALA A 170 -1.14 -31.13 -15.11
N VAL A 171 -0.19 -30.23 -15.40
CA VAL A 171 1.14 -30.59 -15.91
C VAL A 171 1.89 -31.50 -14.92
N SER A 172 1.78 -31.22 -13.61
CA SER A 172 2.38 -32.06 -12.57
C SER A 172 1.88 -33.48 -12.61
N HIS A 173 0.56 -33.65 -12.73
CA HIS A 173 -0.07 -34.95 -12.82
C HIS A 173 0.36 -35.70 -14.09
N ASP A 174 0.35 -35.05 -15.23
CA ASP A 174 0.66 -35.64 -16.52
C ASP A 174 2.13 -36.03 -16.68
N LEU A 175 3.05 -35.30 -16.01
CA LEU A 175 4.47 -35.64 -15.97
C LEU A 175 4.80 -36.77 -14.97
N ARG A 176 4.04 -36.86 -13.86
CA ARG A 176 4.24 -37.95 -12.87
C ARG A 176 3.94 -39.32 -13.46
N THR A 177 2.95 -39.43 -14.32
CA THR A 177 2.54 -40.71 -14.97
C THR A 177 3.65 -41.35 -15.80
N PRO A 178 4.33 -40.67 -16.76
CA PRO A 178 5.45 -41.26 -17.50
C PRO A 178 6.66 -41.55 -16.60
N LEU A 179 6.97 -40.74 -15.60
CA LEU A 179 8.05 -41.00 -14.62
C LEU A 179 7.78 -42.33 -13.87
N THR A 180 6.56 -42.52 -13.39
CA THR A 180 6.18 -43.78 -12.72
C THR A 180 6.32 -44.96 -13.66
N ARG A 181 5.92 -44.83 -14.94
CA ARG A 181 6.11 -45.87 -15.95
C ARG A 181 7.60 -46.16 -16.20
N MET A 182 8.44 -45.15 -16.30
CA MET A 182 9.88 -45.33 -16.45
C MET A 182 10.47 -46.07 -15.23
N LYS A 183 10.13 -45.66 -14.00
CA LYS A 183 10.51 -46.35 -12.79
C LYS A 183 10.15 -47.85 -12.83
N LEU A 184 8.90 -48.20 -13.19
CA LEU A 184 8.47 -49.60 -13.28
C LEU A 184 9.21 -50.38 -14.38
N ARG A 185 9.61 -49.72 -15.48
CA ARG A 185 10.40 -50.38 -16.55
C ARG A 185 11.83 -50.65 -16.13
N VAL A 186 12.43 -49.70 -15.41
CA VAL A 186 13.80 -49.84 -14.88
C VAL A 186 13.91 -51.00 -13.88
N GLU A 187 12.86 -51.25 -13.08
CA GLU A 187 12.81 -52.39 -12.14
C GLU A 187 12.89 -53.76 -12.87
N ARG A 188 12.64 -53.84 -14.17
CA ARG A 188 12.69 -55.05 -14.97
C ARG A 188 14.07 -55.27 -15.66
N LEU A 189 15.00 -54.32 -15.49
CA LEU A 189 16.33 -54.50 -16.08
C LEU A 189 17.12 -55.57 -15.29
N GLN A 190 17.86 -56.41 -16.03
CA GLN A 190 18.68 -57.47 -15.44
C GLN A 190 20.04 -57.02 -15.02
N ASP A 191 20.52 -55.91 -15.57
CA ASP A 191 21.81 -55.27 -15.18
C ASP A 191 21.59 -54.40 -13.93
N ASP A 192 22.08 -54.86 -12.80
CA ASP A 192 21.92 -54.21 -11.50
C ASP A 192 22.56 -52.80 -11.48
N ALA A 193 23.75 -52.64 -12.07
CA ALA A 193 24.46 -51.36 -12.08
C ALA A 193 23.72 -50.31 -12.97
N ALA A 194 23.26 -50.73 -14.13
CA ALA A 194 22.45 -49.87 -15.03
C ALA A 194 21.10 -49.54 -14.41
N ARG A 195 20.47 -50.50 -13.72
CA ARG A 195 19.19 -50.33 -13.04
C ARG A 195 19.30 -49.25 -11.90
N ASP A 196 20.30 -49.40 -11.06
CA ASP A 196 20.50 -48.49 -9.91
C ASP A 196 20.77 -47.07 -10.40
N LYS A 197 21.61 -46.90 -11.41
CA LYS A 197 21.88 -45.59 -12.00
C LYS A 197 20.65 -44.92 -12.61
N LEU A 198 19.85 -45.69 -13.40
CA LEU A 198 18.62 -45.18 -13.98
C LEU A 198 17.54 -44.88 -12.93
N ARG A 199 17.49 -45.63 -11.83
CA ARG A 199 16.61 -45.40 -10.70
C ARG A 199 16.97 -44.08 -10.02
N GLU A 200 18.25 -43.79 -9.83
CA GLU A 200 18.75 -42.54 -9.31
C GLU A 200 18.41 -41.35 -10.22
N ASP A 201 18.67 -41.46 -11.52
CA ASP A 201 18.36 -40.43 -12.51
C ASP A 201 16.83 -40.12 -12.56
N ILE A 202 15.97 -41.11 -12.47
CA ILE A 202 14.50 -40.94 -12.46
C ILE A 202 14.05 -40.31 -11.14
N ALA A 203 14.66 -40.67 -10.02
CA ALA A 203 14.36 -40.07 -8.71
C ALA A 203 14.77 -38.58 -8.69
N GLU A 204 15.93 -38.25 -9.26
CA GLU A 204 16.40 -36.86 -9.39
C GLU A 204 15.44 -36.04 -10.29
N MET A 205 15.04 -36.57 -11.47
CA MET A 205 14.06 -35.90 -12.33
C MET A 205 12.72 -35.68 -11.62
N ALA A 206 12.23 -36.67 -10.87
CA ALA A 206 10.97 -36.57 -10.12
C ALA A 206 11.08 -35.49 -9.00
N ALA A 207 12.20 -35.46 -8.28
CA ALA A 207 12.46 -34.43 -7.26
C ALA A 207 12.53 -33.04 -7.89
N MET A 208 13.24 -32.88 -9.01
CA MET A 208 13.36 -31.64 -9.76
C MET A 208 12.01 -31.14 -10.23
N LEU A 209 11.20 -32.00 -10.84
CA LEU A 209 9.87 -31.69 -11.30
C LEU A 209 8.95 -31.22 -10.15
N ASN A 210 8.93 -32.00 -9.05
CA ASN A 210 8.10 -31.67 -7.89
C ASN A 210 8.51 -30.35 -7.25
N ALA A 211 9.81 -30.08 -7.13
CA ALA A 211 10.33 -28.83 -6.55
C ALA A 211 9.96 -27.61 -7.43
N THR A 212 10.12 -27.73 -8.77
CA THR A 212 9.77 -26.67 -9.72
C THR A 212 8.26 -26.39 -9.71
N LEU A 213 7.43 -27.43 -9.73
CA LEU A 213 5.98 -27.28 -9.73
C LEU A 213 5.46 -26.74 -8.39
N SER A 214 6.08 -27.12 -7.27
CA SER A 214 5.79 -26.54 -5.96
C SER A 214 6.14 -25.06 -5.93
N TYR A 215 7.32 -24.67 -6.40
CA TYR A 215 7.75 -23.28 -6.49
C TYR A 215 6.75 -22.41 -7.27
N LEU A 216 6.37 -22.84 -8.47
CA LEU A 216 5.43 -22.11 -9.34
C LEU A 216 3.97 -22.10 -8.82
N ARG A 217 3.57 -23.12 -8.07
CA ARG A 217 2.22 -23.21 -7.48
C ARG A 217 2.07 -22.30 -6.27
N ASP A 218 3.12 -22.17 -5.50
CA ASP A 218 3.12 -21.47 -4.21
C ASP A 218 3.18 -19.97 -4.37
N GLU A 219 3.70 -19.45 -5.51
CA GLU A 219 3.53 -18.05 -5.93
C GLU A 219 2.05 -17.65 -6.06
N ALA A 220 1.15 -18.63 -6.30
CA ALA A 220 -0.27 -18.44 -6.57
C ALA A 220 -1.17 -18.59 -5.32
N SER A 221 -0.65 -19.00 -4.16
CA SER A 221 -1.48 -19.32 -3.00
C SER A 221 -1.52 -18.16 -2.00
N ALA A 222 -2.69 -17.51 -1.88
CA ALA A 222 -2.93 -16.52 -0.82
C ALA A 222 -3.38 -17.24 0.46
N GLU A 223 -2.43 -17.57 1.31
CA GLU A 223 -2.69 -18.15 2.62
C GLU A 223 -3.11 -17.07 3.63
N ALA A 224 -4.11 -17.36 4.48
CA ALA A 224 -4.57 -16.45 5.52
C ALA A 224 -3.56 -16.37 6.69
N TRP A 225 -3.44 -15.18 7.29
CA TRP A 225 -2.68 -14.99 8.52
C TRP A 225 -3.39 -15.66 9.70
N GLN A 226 -2.65 -16.44 10.49
CA GLN A 226 -3.17 -17.17 11.65
C GLN A 226 -2.18 -17.11 12.81
N MET A 227 -2.71 -17.16 14.04
CA MET A 227 -1.87 -17.32 15.23
C MET A 227 -1.31 -18.74 15.25
N MET A 228 0.01 -18.86 15.34
CA MET A 228 0.71 -20.14 15.30
C MET A 228 1.71 -20.26 16.45
N ASP A 229 1.76 -21.44 17.07
CA ASP A 229 2.84 -21.82 17.97
C ASP A 229 4.04 -22.29 17.15
N VAL A 230 5.03 -21.39 17.04
CA VAL A 230 6.25 -21.64 16.26
C VAL A 230 7.15 -22.66 16.96
N THR A 231 7.13 -22.70 18.30
CA THR A 231 7.92 -23.65 19.09
C THR A 231 7.44 -25.07 18.82
N ALA A 232 6.13 -25.30 18.95
CA ALA A 232 5.54 -26.62 18.70
C ALA A 232 5.78 -27.09 17.24
N LEU A 233 5.75 -26.15 16.26
CA LEU A 233 6.08 -26.48 14.88
C LEU A 233 7.54 -26.99 14.76
N LEU A 234 8.50 -26.25 15.33
CA LEU A 234 9.92 -26.61 15.25
C LEU A 234 10.23 -27.90 16.01
N GLU A 235 9.62 -28.10 17.20
CA GLU A 235 9.75 -29.35 17.95
C GLU A 235 9.25 -30.55 17.14
N SER A 236 8.07 -30.45 16.52
CA SER A 236 7.55 -31.52 15.65
C SER A 236 8.47 -31.80 14.45
N MET A 237 9.09 -30.77 13.85
CA MET A 237 10.02 -30.97 12.72
C MET A 237 11.34 -31.61 13.17
N VAL A 238 11.78 -31.31 14.38
CA VAL A 238 12.97 -31.91 14.98
C VAL A 238 12.72 -33.37 15.35
N GLU A 239 11.56 -33.70 15.93
CA GLU A 239 11.14 -35.09 16.20
C GLU A 239 11.12 -35.93 14.92
N ASP A 240 10.49 -35.41 13.85
CA ASP A 240 10.46 -36.09 12.56
C ASP A 240 11.89 -36.37 11.99
N ALA A 241 12.82 -35.40 12.19
CA ALA A 241 14.22 -35.56 11.74
C ALA A 241 15.01 -36.56 12.60
N LEU A 242 14.82 -36.55 13.93
CA LEU A 242 15.42 -37.50 14.86
C LEU A 242 14.96 -38.94 14.59
N ASP A 243 13.68 -39.13 14.30
CA ASP A 243 13.08 -40.43 13.91
C ASP A 243 13.69 -40.94 12.59
N ALA A 244 14.11 -40.04 11.71
CA ALA A 244 14.84 -40.38 10.47
C ALA A 244 16.34 -40.66 10.71
N GLY A 245 16.84 -40.51 11.93
CA GLY A 245 18.26 -40.73 12.30
C GLY A 245 19.17 -39.54 12.02
N GLU A 246 18.60 -38.35 11.82
CA GLU A 246 19.35 -37.10 11.55
C GLU A 246 19.80 -36.44 12.87
N ASP A 247 20.92 -35.71 12.85
CA ASP A 247 21.46 -34.99 14.01
C ASP A 247 20.90 -33.56 14.03
N VAL A 248 19.84 -33.35 14.81
CA VAL A 248 19.15 -32.06 14.93
C VAL A 248 18.89 -31.69 16.39
N THR A 249 19.13 -30.42 16.72
CA THR A 249 18.82 -29.88 18.06
C THR A 249 18.04 -28.57 17.95
N VAL A 250 17.09 -28.33 18.89
CA VAL A 250 16.40 -27.06 19.01
C VAL A 250 16.54 -26.52 20.43
N ALA A 251 16.75 -25.20 20.55
CA ALA A 251 16.85 -24.49 21.81
C ALA A 251 16.13 -23.14 21.74
N GLY A 252 15.55 -22.73 22.86
CA GLY A 252 14.77 -21.50 22.98
C GLY A 252 13.28 -21.75 22.89
N HIS A 253 12.52 -20.67 23.01
CA HIS A 253 11.05 -20.69 23.02
C HIS A 253 10.52 -19.40 22.42
N ALA A 254 9.38 -19.45 21.75
CA ALA A 254 8.68 -18.31 21.19
C ALA A 254 7.23 -18.25 21.65
N ARG A 255 6.74 -17.05 21.90
CA ARG A 255 5.29 -16.80 22.06
C ARG A 255 4.59 -17.04 20.71
N PRO A 256 3.31 -17.37 20.67
CA PRO A 256 2.55 -17.49 19.43
C PRO A 256 2.74 -16.26 18.54
N LEU A 257 2.86 -16.48 17.23
CA LEU A 257 3.10 -15.45 16.22
C LEU A 257 1.96 -15.43 15.20
N LEU A 258 1.48 -14.25 14.83
CA LEU A 258 0.59 -14.08 13.68
C LEU A 258 1.43 -14.24 12.42
N THR A 259 1.20 -15.31 11.67
CA THR A 259 1.98 -15.67 10.48
C THR A 259 1.13 -16.48 9.48
N ARG A 260 1.73 -16.90 8.39
CA ARG A 260 1.16 -17.85 7.41
C ARG A 260 1.73 -19.24 7.68
N PRO A 261 0.97 -20.17 8.27
CA PRO A 261 1.49 -21.46 8.77
C PRO A 261 2.16 -22.33 7.71
N VAL A 262 1.56 -22.44 6.51
CA VAL A 262 2.10 -23.27 5.41
C VAL A 262 3.40 -22.66 4.88
N ALA A 263 3.42 -21.35 4.68
CA ALA A 263 4.62 -20.64 4.22
C ALA A 263 5.75 -20.76 5.26
N LEU A 264 5.46 -20.58 6.55
CA LEU A 264 6.47 -20.71 7.61
C LEU A 264 7.02 -22.13 7.67
N ARG A 265 6.15 -23.16 7.70
CA ARG A 265 6.58 -24.57 7.66
C ARG A 265 7.47 -24.85 6.46
N ARG A 266 7.12 -24.32 5.29
CA ARG A 266 7.89 -24.49 4.04
C ARG A 266 9.26 -23.83 4.13
N CYS A 267 9.36 -22.60 4.65
CA CYS A 267 10.62 -21.92 4.88
C CYS A 267 11.54 -22.76 5.76
N LEU A 268 11.04 -23.15 6.93
CA LEU A 268 11.81 -23.91 7.91
C LEU A 268 12.21 -25.30 7.40
N SER A 269 11.31 -26.01 6.69
CA SER A 269 11.63 -27.31 6.08
C SER A 269 12.76 -27.22 5.06
N ASN A 270 12.73 -26.19 4.18
CA ASN A 270 13.79 -26.01 3.19
C ASN A 270 15.13 -25.66 3.85
N LEU A 271 15.13 -24.82 4.89
CA LEU A 271 16.34 -24.48 5.62
C LEU A 271 16.92 -25.70 6.38
N LEU A 272 16.05 -26.44 7.07
CA LEU A 272 16.46 -27.65 7.80
C LEU A 272 17.01 -28.73 6.86
N GLN A 273 16.30 -29.00 5.76
CA GLN A 273 16.77 -29.95 4.75
C GLN A 273 18.11 -29.52 4.12
N ASN A 274 18.30 -28.21 3.92
CA ASN A 274 19.55 -27.67 3.41
C ASN A 274 20.70 -27.90 4.42
N ALA A 275 20.47 -27.59 5.71
CA ALA A 275 21.43 -27.79 6.78
C ALA A 275 21.84 -29.27 6.92
N LEU A 276 20.88 -30.18 6.92
CA LEU A 276 21.14 -31.63 7.00
C LEU A 276 21.90 -32.17 5.78
N ARG A 277 21.53 -31.69 4.60
CA ARG A 277 22.14 -32.13 3.33
C ARG A 277 23.62 -31.73 3.21
N TYR A 278 23.97 -30.50 3.58
CA TYR A 278 25.32 -29.95 3.39
C TYR A 278 26.17 -29.96 4.64
N GLY A 279 25.54 -29.92 5.82
CA GLY A 279 26.22 -29.88 7.12
C GLY A 279 26.09 -31.17 7.92
N HIS A 280 25.27 -32.15 7.48
CA HIS A 280 24.99 -33.42 8.19
C HIS A 280 24.47 -33.26 9.62
N SER A 281 24.25 -32.04 10.07
CA SER A 281 23.66 -31.70 11.37
C SER A 281 23.01 -30.32 11.31
N ALA A 282 22.03 -30.06 12.17
CA ALA A 282 21.36 -28.76 12.26
C ALA A 282 21.14 -28.34 13.71
N ARG A 283 21.53 -27.11 14.04
CA ARG A 283 21.24 -26.51 15.35
C ARG A 283 20.30 -25.35 15.16
N ILE A 284 19.10 -25.46 15.74
CA ILE A 284 18.04 -24.44 15.69
C ILE A 284 18.06 -23.66 17.00
N THR A 285 18.16 -22.33 16.92
CA THR A 285 18.08 -21.44 18.08
C THR A 285 16.95 -20.44 17.88
N ILE A 286 16.03 -20.38 18.84
CA ILE A 286 14.89 -19.47 18.86
C ILE A 286 15.21 -18.31 19.82
N SER A 287 15.10 -17.09 19.34
CA SER A 287 15.24 -15.86 20.13
C SER A 287 14.02 -14.97 19.93
N ASP A 288 13.24 -14.76 20.98
CA ASP A 288 11.99 -13.99 20.93
C ASP A 288 12.10 -12.71 21.75
N THR A 289 11.90 -11.58 21.09
CA THR A 289 11.81 -10.25 21.70
C THR A 289 10.43 -9.64 21.45
N ASP A 290 10.13 -8.48 22.04
CA ASP A 290 8.85 -7.81 21.80
C ASP A 290 8.66 -7.32 20.36
N ALA A 291 9.74 -7.02 19.65
CA ALA A 291 9.70 -6.52 18.29
C ALA A 291 9.94 -7.59 17.22
N LEU A 292 10.69 -8.63 17.54
CA LEU A 292 11.24 -9.55 16.54
C LEU A 292 11.36 -10.97 17.10
N LEU A 293 10.88 -11.95 16.34
CA LEU A 293 11.21 -13.36 16.49
C LEU A 293 12.32 -13.71 15.52
N THR A 294 13.43 -14.25 16.01
CA THR A 294 14.56 -14.73 15.20
C THR A 294 14.70 -16.23 15.36
N ILE A 295 14.78 -16.95 14.24
CA ILE A 295 15.06 -18.37 14.18
C ILE A 295 16.36 -18.55 13.41
N ASP A 296 17.40 -19.01 14.10
CA ASP A 296 18.72 -19.27 13.55
C ASP A 296 18.86 -20.78 13.33
N ILE A 297 19.16 -21.19 12.11
CA ILE A 297 19.46 -22.57 11.74
C ILE A 297 20.92 -22.61 11.30
N ALA A 298 21.78 -23.24 12.13
CA ALA A 298 23.18 -23.39 11.88
C ALA A 298 23.51 -24.83 11.48
N ASP A 299 24.33 -24.99 10.46
CA ASP A 299 24.88 -26.28 10.00
C ASP A 299 26.38 -26.36 10.20
N ALA A 300 26.97 -27.54 9.96
CA ALA A 300 28.42 -27.79 10.01
C ALA A 300 29.01 -27.96 8.60
N GLY A 301 28.40 -27.38 7.58
CA GLY A 301 28.80 -27.48 6.18
C GLY A 301 29.95 -26.56 5.78
N PRO A 302 30.34 -26.55 4.50
CA PRO A 302 31.48 -25.77 4.01
C PRO A 302 31.24 -24.27 3.95
N GLY A 303 30.01 -23.79 4.29
CA GLY A 303 29.63 -22.41 4.11
C GLY A 303 29.39 -22.03 2.63
N ILE A 304 29.22 -20.71 2.37
CA ILE A 304 28.99 -20.15 1.06
C ILE A 304 30.05 -19.08 0.78
N PRO A 305 30.73 -19.09 -0.39
CA PRO A 305 31.65 -18.01 -0.77
C PRO A 305 30.92 -16.63 -0.70
N GLU A 306 31.63 -15.60 -0.18
CA GLU A 306 30.99 -14.28 0.03
C GLU A 306 30.44 -13.65 -1.25
N ASP A 307 31.11 -13.85 -2.37
CA ASP A 307 30.70 -13.40 -3.70
C ASP A 307 29.46 -14.12 -4.24
N GLN A 308 29.07 -15.25 -3.63
CA GLN A 308 27.93 -16.08 -4.05
C GLN A 308 26.76 -16.06 -3.06
N MET A 309 26.90 -15.32 -1.94
CA MET A 309 25.86 -15.24 -0.88
C MET A 309 24.49 -14.80 -1.38
N GLU A 310 24.44 -13.90 -2.35
CA GLU A 310 23.17 -13.46 -2.93
C GLU A 310 22.70 -14.40 -4.05
N ALA A 311 23.63 -14.90 -4.84
CA ALA A 311 23.34 -15.77 -5.98
C ALA A 311 22.73 -17.13 -5.57
N VAL A 312 23.02 -17.64 -4.36
CA VAL A 312 22.43 -18.91 -3.88
C VAL A 312 20.94 -18.86 -3.63
N PHE A 313 20.36 -17.67 -3.62
CA PHE A 313 18.90 -17.48 -3.57
C PHE A 313 18.22 -17.42 -4.93
N GLU A 314 19.00 -17.38 -6.02
CA GLU A 314 18.42 -17.47 -7.35
C GLU A 314 17.99 -18.91 -7.64
N PRO A 315 16.83 -19.11 -8.26
CA PRO A 315 16.36 -20.45 -8.63
C PRO A 315 17.37 -21.17 -9.52
N PHE A 316 17.57 -22.47 -9.26
CA PHE A 316 18.47 -23.38 -10.00
C PHE A 316 19.97 -23.09 -9.86
N VAL A 317 20.37 -22.12 -9.05
CA VAL A 317 21.79 -21.85 -8.76
C VAL A 317 22.34 -22.90 -7.80
N ARG A 318 23.50 -23.46 -8.14
CA ARG A 318 24.27 -24.41 -7.32
C ARG A 318 25.74 -24.00 -7.28
N LEU A 319 26.36 -24.07 -6.12
CA LEU A 319 27.79 -23.83 -5.97
C LEU A 319 28.58 -24.93 -6.64
N GLU A 320 29.70 -24.59 -7.28
CA GLU A 320 30.50 -25.56 -8.06
C GLU A 320 30.97 -26.77 -7.25
N ASN A 321 31.29 -26.60 -5.97
CA ASN A 321 31.69 -27.68 -5.08
C ASN A 321 30.58 -28.70 -4.74
N SER A 322 29.31 -28.37 -5.01
CA SER A 322 28.13 -29.22 -4.76
C SER A 322 27.67 -30.00 -6.02
N ARG A 323 28.45 -29.94 -7.11
CA ARG A 323 28.12 -30.67 -8.37
C ARG A 323 28.34 -32.18 -8.24
N ASN A 324 28.84 -32.70 -7.12
CA ASN A 324 28.91 -34.15 -6.86
C ASN A 324 27.46 -34.68 -6.87
N ARG A 325 27.20 -35.65 -7.77
CA ARG A 325 25.88 -36.26 -7.99
C ARG A 325 25.26 -36.90 -6.74
N SER A 326 26.06 -37.22 -5.74
CA SER A 326 25.60 -37.84 -4.49
C SER A 326 24.86 -36.91 -3.53
N THR A 327 24.99 -35.57 -3.69
CA THR A 327 24.29 -34.58 -2.86
C THR A 327 23.07 -33.93 -3.56
N GLY A 328 22.50 -34.63 -4.56
CA GLY A 328 21.43 -34.21 -5.49
C GLY A 328 20.40 -33.26 -4.95
N GLY A 329 20.51 -31.95 -5.28
CA GLY A 329 19.50 -30.91 -5.03
C GLY A 329 19.30 -30.04 -6.27
N VAL A 330 18.05 -29.64 -6.51
CA VAL A 330 17.65 -28.89 -7.71
C VAL A 330 18.14 -27.43 -7.71
N GLY A 331 18.70 -26.93 -6.58
CA GLY A 331 19.05 -25.51 -6.42
C GLY A 331 17.83 -24.58 -6.19
N LEU A 332 16.74 -25.13 -5.66
CA LEU A 332 15.51 -24.36 -5.38
C LEU A 332 15.28 -24.13 -3.88
N GLY A 333 15.93 -24.87 -2.98
CA GLY A 333 15.64 -24.86 -1.54
C GLY A 333 15.76 -23.47 -0.89
N LEU A 334 16.87 -22.76 -1.13
CA LEU A 334 17.08 -21.42 -0.57
C LEU A 334 16.18 -20.37 -1.25
N ALA A 335 15.93 -20.48 -2.56
CA ALA A 335 14.99 -19.62 -3.26
C ALA A 335 13.55 -19.75 -2.69
N ILE A 336 13.10 -20.99 -2.47
CA ILE A 336 11.80 -21.30 -1.84
C ILE A 336 11.76 -20.77 -0.40
N ALA A 337 12.83 -20.94 0.35
CA ALA A 337 12.91 -20.46 1.75
C ALA A 337 12.83 -18.94 1.81
N ARG A 338 13.52 -18.19 0.93
CA ARG A 338 13.47 -16.73 0.86
C ARG A 338 12.08 -16.21 0.50
N GLU A 339 11.46 -16.80 -0.51
CA GLU A 339 10.09 -16.45 -0.92
C GLU A 339 9.09 -16.73 0.20
N ALA A 340 9.15 -17.88 0.83
CA ALA A 340 8.28 -18.25 1.95
C ALA A 340 8.51 -17.36 3.19
N ALA A 341 9.74 -16.95 3.47
CA ALA A 341 10.05 -15.97 4.52
C ALA A 341 9.38 -14.62 4.23
N SER A 342 9.47 -14.13 2.97
CA SER A 342 8.81 -12.90 2.54
C SER A 342 7.29 -12.98 2.68
N GLN A 343 6.66 -14.11 2.34
CA GLN A 343 5.23 -14.35 2.50
C GLN A 343 4.78 -14.31 3.97
N CYS A 344 5.67 -14.67 4.91
CA CYS A 344 5.45 -14.54 6.35
C CYS A 344 5.74 -13.13 6.90
N GLY A 345 6.08 -12.15 6.05
CA GLY A 345 6.50 -10.81 6.49
C GLY A 345 7.87 -10.78 7.15
N GLY A 346 8.72 -11.78 6.87
CA GLY A 346 10.06 -11.93 7.42
C GLY A 346 11.16 -11.70 6.41
N THR A 347 12.40 -11.76 6.89
CA THR A 347 13.62 -11.69 6.08
C THR A 347 14.51 -12.88 6.38
N LEU A 348 15.11 -13.47 5.34
CA LEU A 348 16.06 -14.55 5.44
C LEU A 348 17.46 -14.05 5.08
N THR A 349 18.42 -14.23 5.98
CA THR A 349 19.80 -13.78 5.80
C THR A 349 20.76 -14.93 6.09
N PRO A 350 21.60 -15.37 5.13
CA PRO A 350 22.66 -16.33 5.36
C PRO A 350 23.90 -15.62 5.91
N LYS A 351 24.66 -16.31 6.74
CA LYS A 351 25.92 -15.84 7.29
C LYS A 351 26.87 -16.99 7.50
N ASN A 352 28.11 -16.90 7.02
CA ASN A 352 29.15 -17.86 7.40
C ASN A 352 29.52 -17.71 8.88
N VAL A 353 29.60 -18.81 9.55
CA VAL A 353 30.05 -18.91 10.96
C VAL A 353 31.21 -19.87 11.04
N PRO A 354 32.03 -19.82 12.11
CA PRO A 354 33.11 -20.81 12.28
C PRO A 354 32.53 -22.23 12.25
N GLY A 355 32.88 -22.99 11.21
CA GLY A 355 32.49 -24.39 11.04
C GLY A 355 31.18 -24.62 10.28
N GLY A 356 30.62 -23.61 9.58
CA GLY A 356 29.41 -23.83 8.77
C GLY A 356 28.67 -22.58 8.29
N LEU A 357 27.41 -22.77 7.95
CA LEU A 357 26.48 -21.71 7.56
C LEU A 357 25.40 -21.51 8.62
N LEU A 358 25.06 -20.27 8.89
CA LEU A 358 23.90 -19.85 9.69
C LEU A 358 22.86 -19.23 8.76
N ALA A 359 21.68 -19.79 8.68
CA ALA A 359 20.52 -19.17 8.04
C ALA A 359 19.63 -18.51 9.10
N ARG A 360 19.54 -17.18 9.10
CA ARG A 360 18.75 -16.40 10.03
C ARG A 360 17.42 -15.99 9.41
N LEU A 361 16.33 -16.48 9.95
CA LEU A 361 14.98 -16.03 9.66
C LEU A 361 14.54 -15.03 10.74
N ALA A 362 14.23 -13.80 10.33
CA ALA A 362 13.75 -12.73 11.20
C ALA A 362 12.29 -12.39 10.84
N LEU A 363 11.38 -12.51 11.80
CA LEU A 363 9.95 -12.29 11.66
C LEU A 363 9.51 -11.13 12.57
N GLN A 364 8.89 -10.11 12.01
CA GLN A 364 8.41 -8.97 12.80
C GLN A 364 7.18 -9.36 13.61
N ARG A 365 7.13 -8.94 14.87
CA ARG A 365 5.91 -9.00 15.66
C ARG A 365 5.06 -7.78 15.33
N ALA A 366 3.83 -8.05 14.84
CA ALA A 366 2.83 -6.99 14.74
C ALA A 366 2.56 -6.45 16.15
N GLY A 367 2.88 -5.16 16.38
CA GLY A 367 2.60 -4.46 17.62
C GLY A 367 1.11 -4.28 17.86
#